data_853bf03b4b27fbe571cfe4781e36a931
#
_entry.id   853bf03b4b27fbe571cfe4781e36a931
#
_cell.length_a   1.000
_cell.length_b   1.000
_cell.length_c   1.000
_cell.angle_alpha   90.00
_cell.angle_beta   90.00
_cell.angle_gamma   90.00
#
_symmetry.space_group_name_H-M   'P 1'
#
loop_
_entity.id
_entity.type
_entity.pdbx_description
1 polymer ?
#
loop_
_entity_poly.entity_id
_entity_poly.type
_entity_poly.pdbx_seq_one_letter_code
_entity_poly.pdbx_strand_id
1 'polypeptide(L)'
;MKRALWGLCLVAFCGAAALGQAAPRSTIRVRLWTLWRDKQAAVTPIAGATLRLCETCRALPLRSIEVRAKDAGLTWTDANGQAHSCAELLLTGSYKIAAHGESLTLAYPLRITAQSGALVLAATLPVERYVEFVVAAESGAADSPESRKALAVAARSFALAPAHGHTAFDVCDSTHCQWVHWRATPEAHAAALATAGASLWRNGKRAEAYFHQNCGGHTAAAEEVWPVRGASGHAARNALVSRVDPYCQRAGSSEWSATLSRAELTLALAADGLAAPGWTSLTVAQRGESGRATAILAGTTKIPAEEFRLAVGRALGWNLIRSNWFEIAAQGDGFLFHGRGSGHGVGLCQTGAAEMAREGRTYREILAQYFPGATLAEETTGAAWQSFAGQNFTLETSEAADAMYVPALARALTEAESRSGLAPGAVIAVRVYRSTPAFRDATLAPGWVAAFTEGDLIAVQPLRILAARKLLDSTLLHEFLHALVEEPATVRTPLWLREGLVEAWSSSARPGDARQSLGAPSSRRFSGERVGSDLTPDSIDGKLAHAASEAESGAAHRAAGWYAQQLLDRYGRAQVLEWLRTGVPQSALLTLR
;
A
#
# COMPACT_ATOMS: atom_id res chain seq x y z
N MET A 1 -30.92 66.71 35.06
CA MET A 1 -31.47 65.75 34.07
C MET A 1 -30.31 65.27 33.21
N LYS A 2 -29.75 64.10 33.53
CA LYS A 2 -28.57 63.50 32.86
C LYS A 2 -29.07 62.31 32.03
N ARG A 3 -28.89 62.38 30.69
CA ARG A 3 -29.14 61.24 29.78
C ARG A 3 -27.84 60.48 29.63
N ALA A 4 -27.85 59.21 30.01
CA ALA A 4 -26.73 58.26 29.79
C ALA A 4 -26.90 57.64 28.39
N LEU A 5 -25.87 57.74 27.54
CA LEU A 5 -25.72 56.99 26.29
C LEU A 5 -25.10 55.65 26.60
N TRP A 6 -25.79 54.58 26.22
CA TRP A 6 -25.23 53.22 26.16
C TRP A 6 -24.69 53.00 24.76
N GLY A 7 -23.36 52.81 24.68
CA GLY A 7 -22.69 52.38 23.47
C GLY A 7 -22.78 50.87 23.34
N LEU A 8 -23.41 50.37 22.31
CA LEU A 8 -23.37 48.94 21.90
C LEU A 8 -22.01 48.68 21.20
N CYS A 9 -21.15 47.90 21.84
CA CYS A 9 -20.02 47.26 21.17
C CYS A 9 -20.52 46.03 20.42
N LEU A 10 -20.63 46.10 19.10
CA LEU A 10 -20.78 44.95 18.21
C LEU A 10 -19.43 44.22 18.12
N VAL A 11 -19.29 43.10 18.81
CA VAL A 11 -18.22 42.17 18.60
C VAL A 11 -18.56 41.34 17.36
N ALA A 12 -17.92 41.64 16.24
CA ALA A 12 -17.99 40.82 15.05
C ALA A 12 -17.24 39.51 15.30
N PHE A 13 -17.96 38.42 15.54
CA PHE A 13 -17.43 37.07 15.49
C PHE A 13 -17.11 36.73 14.01
N CYS A 14 -15.85 36.89 13.60
CA CYS A 14 -15.35 36.24 12.41
C CYS A 14 -15.28 34.74 12.69
N GLY A 15 -16.35 34.03 12.38
CA GLY A 15 -16.36 32.59 12.27
C GLY A 15 -15.45 32.18 11.11
N ALA A 16 -14.20 31.82 11.39
CA ALA A 16 -13.41 31.06 10.44
C ALA A 16 -14.14 29.73 10.20
N ALA A 17 -14.77 29.60 9.04
CA ALA A 17 -15.26 28.33 8.56
C ALA A 17 -14.06 27.38 8.49
N ALA A 18 -13.91 26.50 9.46
CA ALA A 18 -13.05 25.36 9.36
C ALA A 18 -13.56 24.55 8.18
N LEU A 19 -12.86 24.66 7.04
CA LEU A 19 -13.03 23.74 5.92
C LEU A 19 -12.83 22.33 6.50
N GLY A 20 -13.92 21.60 6.64
CA GLY A 20 -13.91 20.26 7.21
C GLY A 20 -12.95 19.41 6.41
N GLN A 21 -11.79 19.12 6.99
CA GLN A 21 -10.91 18.06 6.50
C GLN A 21 -11.72 16.77 6.59
N ALA A 22 -11.89 16.08 5.47
CA ALA A 22 -12.51 14.77 5.47
C ALA A 22 -11.75 13.89 6.48
N ALA A 23 -12.49 13.15 7.31
CA ALA A 23 -11.89 12.22 8.27
C ALA A 23 -10.87 11.32 7.56
N PRO A 24 -9.73 11.01 8.20
CA PRO A 24 -8.71 10.14 7.63
C PRO A 24 -9.35 8.81 7.24
N ARG A 25 -9.14 8.38 6.00
CA ARG A 25 -9.67 7.11 5.50
C ARG A 25 -8.63 6.03 5.77
N SER A 26 -8.90 5.19 6.76
CA SER A 26 -8.11 3.96 6.98
C SER A 26 -8.46 2.84 6.00
N THR A 27 -9.57 2.97 5.28
CA THR A 27 -10.06 1.99 4.30
C THR A 27 -10.41 2.62 2.97
N ILE A 28 -10.36 1.81 1.91
CA ILE A 28 -10.70 2.19 0.54
C ILE A 28 -11.64 1.15 -0.08
N ARG A 29 -12.63 1.62 -0.85
CA ARG A 29 -13.55 0.75 -1.58
C ARG A 29 -13.02 0.54 -2.99
N VAL A 30 -12.74 -0.70 -3.34
CA VAL A 30 -12.16 -1.11 -4.63
C VAL A 30 -13.21 -1.88 -5.41
N ARG A 31 -13.57 -1.41 -6.61
CA ARG A 31 -14.43 -2.16 -7.53
C ARG A 31 -13.64 -3.31 -8.12
N LEU A 32 -14.20 -4.53 -8.03
CA LEU A 32 -13.66 -5.74 -8.63
C LEU A 32 -14.14 -5.87 -10.08
N TRP A 33 -13.26 -6.44 -10.92
CA TRP A 33 -13.57 -6.86 -12.29
C TRP A 33 -14.18 -5.75 -13.13
N THR A 34 -13.63 -4.55 -13.01
CA THR A 34 -14.16 -3.32 -13.64
C THR A 34 -14.30 -3.43 -15.17
N LEU A 35 -13.42 -4.18 -15.81
CA LEU A 35 -13.46 -4.38 -17.27
C LEU A 35 -14.62 -5.25 -17.74
N TRP A 36 -15.28 -5.97 -16.80
CA TRP A 36 -16.39 -6.87 -17.09
C TRP A 36 -17.71 -6.24 -16.66
N ARG A 37 -18.75 -6.52 -17.41
CA ARG A 37 -20.12 -6.11 -17.10
C ARG A 37 -20.92 -7.32 -16.68
N ASP A 38 -20.49 -7.97 -15.59
CA ASP A 38 -21.13 -9.18 -15.08
C ASP A 38 -22.58 -8.92 -14.70
N LYS A 39 -23.45 -9.79 -15.18
CA LYS A 39 -24.88 -9.77 -14.80
C LYS A 39 -25.16 -10.74 -13.66
N GLN A 40 -24.24 -11.66 -13.36
CA GLN A 40 -24.38 -12.65 -12.31
C GLN A 40 -23.03 -12.99 -11.66
N ALA A 41 -23.08 -13.39 -10.40
CA ALA A 41 -21.94 -13.90 -9.65
C ALA A 41 -22.40 -14.99 -8.66
N ALA A 42 -21.54 -15.96 -8.42
CA ALA A 42 -21.74 -16.97 -7.37
C ALA A 42 -20.89 -16.63 -6.15
N VAL A 43 -21.44 -16.79 -4.95
CA VAL A 43 -20.73 -16.57 -3.68
C VAL A 43 -20.82 -17.83 -2.84
N THR A 44 -19.66 -18.33 -2.39
CA THR A 44 -19.54 -19.53 -1.56
C THR A 44 -18.83 -19.18 -0.25
N PRO A 45 -19.43 -19.43 0.94
CA PRO A 45 -18.78 -19.17 2.22
C PRO A 45 -17.59 -20.09 2.47
N ILE A 46 -16.58 -19.60 3.21
CA ILE A 46 -15.41 -20.37 3.66
C ILE A 46 -15.40 -20.42 5.20
N ALA A 47 -15.26 -19.26 5.87
CA ALA A 47 -15.23 -19.21 7.33
C ALA A 47 -15.84 -17.91 7.86
N GLY A 48 -16.72 -18.00 8.87
CA GLY A 48 -17.32 -16.85 9.54
C GLY A 48 -18.09 -15.90 8.63
N ALA A 49 -18.48 -16.35 7.44
CA ALA A 49 -19.09 -15.50 6.44
C ALA A 49 -20.54 -15.16 6.81
N THR A 50 -20.89 -13.88 6.69
CA THR A 50 -22.25 -13.38 6.92
C THR A 50 -22.74 -12.53 5.76
N LEU A 51 -24.07 -12.42 5.67
CA LEU A 51 -24.81 -11.63 4.70
C LEU A 51 -25.73 -10.64 5.42
N ARG A 52 -25.79 -9.40 4.95
CA ARG A 52 -26.80 -8.40 5.31
C ARG A 52 -27.46 -7.83 4.06
N LEU A 53 -28.74 -7.47 4.17
CA LEU A 53 -29.50 -6.84 3.08
C LEU A 53 -29.44 -5.31 3.11
N CYS A 54 -28.89 -4.72 4.16
CA CYS A 54 -28.60 -3.30 4.34
C CYS A 54 -27.59 -3.10 5.48
N GLU A 55 -27.03 -1.90 5.64
CA GLU A 55 -26.01 -1.60 6.69
C GLU A 55 -26.53 -1.87 8.11
N THR A 56 -27.77 -1.53 8.40
CA THR A 56 -28.41 -1.71 9.72
C THR A 56 -29.18 -3.01 9.87
N CYS A 57 -29.28 -3.82 8.80
CA CYS A 57 -29.99 -5.08 8.82
C CYS A 57 -29.23 -6.13 9.67
N ARG A 58 -29.99 -7.08 10.21
CA ARG A 58 -29.41 -8.22 10.95
C ARG A 58 -28.47 -9.04 10.03
N ALA A 59 -27.32 -9.40 10.54
CA ALA A 59 -26.43 -10.33 9.89
C ALA A 59 -27.02 -11.75 9.92
N LEU A 60 -27.02 -12.40 8.76
CA LEU A 60 -27.43 -13.80 8.59
C LEU A 60 -26.16 -14.62 8.23
N PRO A 61 -26.05 -15.88 8.67
CA PRO A 61 -24.99 -16.75 8.18
C PRO A 61 -25.06 -16.86 6.65
N LEU A 62 -23.93 -16.60 5.97
CA LEU A 62 -23.86 -16.76 4.52
C LEU A 62 -23.91 -18.23 4.15
N ARG A 63 -24.78 -18.58 3.22
CA ARG A 63 -24.78 -19.84 2.48
C ARG A 63 -24.36 -19.59 1.05
N SER A 64 -24.14 -20.63 0.26
CA SER A 64 -23.90 -20.47 -1.18
C SER A 64 -25.10 -19.81 -1.83
N ILE A 65 -24.86 -18.73 -2.57
CA ILE A 65 -25.89 -17.94 -3.27
C ILE A 65 -25.44 -17.63 -4.69
N GLU A 66 -26.42 -17.50 -5.59
CA GLU A 66 -26.25 -16.84 -6.89
C GLU A 66 -26.90 -15.47 -6.85
N VAL A 67 -26.16 -14.45 -7.25
CA VAL A 67 -26.61 -13.05 -7.29
C VAL A 67 -26.70 -12.60 -8.75
N ARG A 68 -27.78 -11.95 -9.11
CA ARG A 68 -28.03 -11.40 -10.47
C ARG A 68 -28.47 -9.95 -10.40
N ALA A 69 -27.95 -9.15 -11.32
CA ALA A 69 -28.42 -7.80 -11.53
C ALA A 69 -29.79 -7.82 -12.22
N LYS A 70 -30.74 -7.05 -11.71
CA LYS A 70 -32.06 -6.85 -12.32
C LYS A 70 -32.38 -5.36 -12.24
N ASP A 71 -32.33 -4.68 -13.38
CA ASP A 71 -32.52 -3.22 -13.46
C ASP A 71 -31.55 -2.46 -12.53
N ALA A 72 -32.08 -1.75 -11.52
CA ALA A 72 -31.30 -1.07 -10.48
C ALA A 72 -31.20 -1.85 -9.16
N GLY A 73 -31.71 -3.09 -9.11
CA GLY A 73 -31.69 -3.95 -7.92
C GLY A 73 -31.01 -5.28 -8.15
N LEU A 74 -31.06 -6.12 -7.14
CA LEU A 74 -30.50 -7.47 -7.15
C LEU A 74 -31.60 -8.51 -6.94
N THR A 75 -31.45 -9.64 -7.62
CA THR A 75 -32.10 -10.89 -7.23
C THR A 75 -31.03 -11.89 -6.83
N TRP A 76 -31.28 -12.66 -5.79
CA TRP A 76 -30.36 -13.71 -5.37
C TRP A 76 -31.13 -14.96 -4.98
N THR A 77 -30.55 -16.11 -5.23
CA THR A 77 -31.12 -17.41 -4.94
C THR A 77 -30.34 -18.06 -3.81
N ASP A 78 -31.01 -18.46 -2.77
CA ASP A 78 -30.40 -19.14 -1.63
C ASP A 78 -30.12 -20.63 -1.93
N ALA A 79 -29.46 -21.32 -0.99
CA ALA A 79 -29.11 -22.73 -1.12
C ALA A 79 -30.33 -23.68 -1.23
N ASN A 80 -31.54 -23.19 -0.91
CA ASN A 80 -32.79 -23.95 -1.02
C ASN A 80 -33.50 -23.68 -2.36
N GLY A 81 -32.90 -22.86 -3.24
CA GLY A 81 -33.52 -22.47 -4.52
C GLY A 81 -34.56 -21.34 -4.40
N GLN A 82 -34.72 -20.73 -3.22
CA GLN A 82 -35.66 -19.64 -3.02
C GLN A 82 -35.07 -18.32 -3.53
N ALA A 83 -35.84 -17.62 -4.35
CA ALA A 83 -35.45 -16.33 -4.90
C ALA A 83 -35.86 -15.18 -3.98
N HIS A 84 -34.94 -14.23 -3.80
CA HIS A 84 -35.10 -13.02 -2.98
C HIS A 84 -34.74 -11.79 -3.83
N SER A 85 -35.22 -10.61 -3.42
CA SER A 85 -34.88 -9.34 -4.06
C SER A 85 -34.43 -8.32 -3.02
N CYS A 86 -33.43 -7.49 -3.37
CA CYS A 86 -32.92 -6.43 -2.52
C CYS A 86 -32.25 -5.34 -3.36
N ALA A 87 -31.95 -4.19 -2.73
CA ALA A 87 -31.18 -3.12 -3.39
C ALA A 87 -29.67 -3.39 -3.33
N GLU A 88 -29.20 -4.03 -2.25
CA GLU A 88 -27.79 -4.34 -2.03
C GLU A 88 -27.61 -5.60 -1.20
N LEU A 89 -26.41 -6.20 -1.28
CA LEU A 89 -25.93 -7.25 -0.39
C LEU A 89 -24.60 -6.82 0.20
N LEU A 90 -24.45 -7.03 1.52
CA LEU A 90 -23.21 -6.75 2.26
C LEU A 90 -22.67 -8.05 2.82
N LEU A 91 -21.49 -8.48 2.38
CA LEU A 91 -20.82 -9.70 2.81
C LEU A 91 -19.68 -9.37 3.75
N THR A 92 -19.46 -10.19 4.77
CA THR A 92 -18.27 -10.13 5.66
C THR A 92 -17.78 -11.55 5.96
N GLY A 93 -16.59 -11.67 6.58
CA GLY A 93 -15.92 -12.95 6.80
C GLY A 93 -15.18 -13.44 5.56
N SER A 94 -14.87 -14.74 5.48
CA SER A 94 -14.13 -15.33 4.36
C SER A 94 -15.07 -16.06 3.40
N TYR A 95 -14.97 -15.74 2.13
CA TYR A 95 -15.82 -16.33 1.07
C TYR A 95 -15.07 -16.31 -0.28
N LYS A 96 -15.54 -17.15 -1.18
CA LYS A 96 -15.14 -17.17 -2.59
C LYS A 96 -16.24 -16.52 -3.43
N ILE A 97 -15.88 -15.59 -4.31
CA ILE A 97 -16.76 -15.02 -5.33
C ILE A 97 -16.28 -15.44 -6.71
N ALA A 98 -17.21 -15.78 -7.62
CA ALA A 98 -16.92 -16.20 -8.98
C ALA A 98 -17.86 -15.53 -9.98
N ALA A 99 -17.30 -15.03 -11.09
CA ALA A 99 -18.02 -14.46 -12.23
C ALA A 99 -17.17 -14.63 -13.51
N HIS A 100 -17.76 -14.60 -14.68
CA HIS A 100 -17.13 -14.70 -16.01
C HIS A 100 -15.98 -15.74 -16.14
N GLY A 101 -16.03 -16.82 -15.38
CA GLY A 101 -14.97 -17.87 -15.39
C GLY A 101 -13.82 -17.65 -14.41
N GLU A 102 -13.74 -16.47 -13.79
CA GLU A 102 -12.74 -16.13 -12.77
C GLU A 102 -13.30 -16.29 -11.36
N SER A 103 -12.40 -16.40 -10.39
CA SER A 103 -12.79 -16.44 -8.96
C SER A 103 -11.75 -15.83 -8.05
N LEU A 104 -12.23 -15.19 -6.98
CA LEU A 104 -11.42 -14.60 -5.92
C LEU A 104 -11.85 -15.13 -4.56
N THR A 105 -10.87 -15.41 -3.69
CA THR A 105 -11.10 -15.65 -2.27
C THR A 105 -10.82 -14.35 -1.53
N LEU A 106 -11.82 -13.85 -0.80
CA LEU A 106 -11.77 -12.60 -0.08
C LEU A 106 -12.07 -12.81 1.40
N ALA A 107 -11.38 -12.05 2.25
CA ALA A 107 -11.68 -11.91 3.67
C ALA A 107 -12.01 -10.44 4.04
N TYR A 108 -12.47 -9.67 3.07
CA TYR A 108 -12.80 -8.25 3.20
C TYR A 108 -14.30 -8.03 3.04
N PRO A 109 -14.88 -7.01 3.70
CA PRO A 109 -16.27 -6.63 3.43
C PRO A 109 -16.48 -6.35 1.95
N LEU A 110 -17.55 -6.92 1.37
CA LEU A 110 -17.94 -6.72 -0.02
C LEU A 110 -19.36 -6.19 -0.09
N ARG A 111 -19.55 -5.07 -0.77
CA ARG A 111 -20.86 -4.54 -1.16
C ARG A 111 -21.14 -4.96 -2.60
N ILE A 112 -22.30 -5.57 -2.83
CA ILE A 112 -22.81 -5.92 -4.16
C ILE A 112 -24.03 -5.05 -4.42
N THR A 113 -24.02 -4.33 -5.54
CA THR A 113 -25.14 -3.52 -6.03
C THR A 113 -25.33 -3.75 -7.53
N ALA A 114 -26.37 -3.20 -8.13
CA ALA A 114 -26.57 -3.20 -9.57
C ALA A 114 -26.57 -1.77 -10.12
N GLN A 115 -25.91 -1.58 -11.26
CA GLN A 115 -25.91 -0.33 -12.00
C GLN A 115 -25.98 -0.61 -13.50
N SER A 116 -26.96 0.00 -14.18
CA SER A 116 -27.18 -0.18 -15.62
C SER A 116 -27.25 -1.67 -16.04
N GLY A 117 -27.94 -2.50 -15.25
CA GLY A 117 -28.15 -3.92 -15.52
C GLY A 117 -26.93 -4.81 -15.32
N ALA A 118 -25.88 -4.32 -14.67
CA ALA A 118 -24.67 -5.09 -14.34
C ALA A 118 -24.38 -5.01 -12.83
N LEU A 119 -23.69 -6.02 -12.29
CA LEU A 119 -23.23 -6.04 -10.92
C LEU A 119 -22.09 -5.03 -10.71
N VAL A 120 -22.12 -4.36 -9.57
CA VAL A 120 -21.00 -3.57 -9.04
C VAL A 120 -20.57 -4.24 -7.73
N LEU A 121 -19.37 -4.78 -7.75
CA LEU A 121 -18.76 -5.52 -6.64
C LEU A 121 -17.69 -4.60 -6.03
N ALA A 122 -17.91 -4.07 -4.82
CA ALA A 122 -16.99 -3.14 -4.17
C ALA A 122 -16.48 -3.72 -2.85
N ALA A 123 -15.21 -4.14 -2.82
CA ALA A 123 -14.54 -4.62 -1.61
C ALA A 123 -13.97 -3.45 -0.81
N THR A 124 -14.10 -3.51 0.52
CA THR A 124 -13.53 -2.50 1.43
C THR A 124 -12.25 -3.05 2.03
N LEU A 125 -11.12 -2.43 1.70
CA LEU A 125 -9.78 -2.84 2.12
C LEU A 125 -9.15 -1.81 3.06
N PRO A 126 -8.27 -2.20 4.00
CA PRO A 126 -7.28 -1.28 4.56
C PRO A 126 -6.45 -0.65 3.42
N VAL A 127 -6.14 0.65 3.53
CA VAL A 127 -5.39 1.37 2.50
C VAL A 127 -4.04 0.71 2.21
N GLU A 128 -3.31 0.28 3.25
CA GLU A 128 -2.00 -0.35 3.09
C GLU A 128 -2.10 -1.68 2.34
N ARG A 129 -3.14 -2.48 2.59
CA ARG A 129 -3.39 -3.70 1.85
C ARG A 129 -3.70 -3.44 0.36
N TYR A 130 -4.43 -2.37 0.08
CA TYR A 130 -4.65 -1.93 -1.30
C TYR A 130 -3.32 -1.55 -1.98
N VAL A 131 -2.47 -0.78 -1.29
CA VAL A 131 -1.15 -0.38 -1.81
C VAL A 131 -0.28 -1.60 -2.12
N GLU A 132 -0.25 -2.61 -1.24
CA GLU A 132 0.45 -3.87 -1.50
C GLU A 132 -0.02 -4.52 -2.81
N PHE A 133 -1.34 -4.58 -3.02
CA PHE A 133 -1.92 -5.21 -4.20
C PHE A 133 -1.62 -4.43 -5.49
N VAL A 134 -1.58 -3.09 -5.42
CA VAL A 134 -1.16 -2.24 -6.54
C VAL A 134 0.32 -2.44 -6.85
N VAL A 135 1.20 -2.37 -5.83
CA VAL A 135 2.64 -2.58 -6.03
C VAL A 135 2.93 -3.97 -6.57
N ALA A 136 2.22 -5.02 -6.09
CA ALA A 136 2.36 -6.38 -6.61
C ALA A 136 1.93 -6.51 -8.08
N ALA A 137 0.94 -5.71 -8.53
CA ALA A 137 0.45 -5.72 -9.90
C ALA A 137 1.35 -4.92 -10.86
N GLU A 138 1.83 -3.78 -10.40
CA GLU A 138 2.48 -2.77 -11.23
C GLU A 138 4.01 -2.86 -11.23
N SER A 139 4.63 -3.49 -10.22
CA SER A 139 6.09 -3.65 -10.18
C SER A 139 6.55 -4.88 -10.95
N GLY A 140 7.69 -4.74 -11.63
CA GLY A 140 8.35 -5.81 -12.37
C GLY A 140 9.55 -6.41 -11.65
N ALA A 141 10.14 -7.44 -12.25
CA ALA A 141 11.33 -8.11 -11.71
C ALA A 141 12.57 -7.19 -11.65
N ALA A 142 12.63 -6.17 -12.49
CA ALA A 142 13.72 -5.19 -12.52
C ALA A 142 13.61 -4.10 -11.44
N ASP A 143 12.47 -4.02 -10.73
CA ASP A 143 12.26 -3.02 -9.70
C ASP A 143 13.05 -3.36 -8.43
N SER A 144 13.73 -2.36 -7.88
CA SER A 144 14.44 -2.43 -6.61
C SER A 144 13.53 -2.07 -5.43
N PRO A 145 13.95 -2.28 -4.18
CA PRO A 145 13.20 -1.83 -3.01
C PRO A 145 12.86 -0.33 -3.06
N GLU A 146 13.79 0.54 -3.49
CA GLU A 146 13.56 1.99 -3.52
C GLU A 146 12.58 2.42 -4.62
N SER A 147 12.60 1.80 -5.81
CA SER A 147 11.60 2.08 -6.84
C SER A 147 10.21 1.60 -6.44
N ARG A 148 10.09 0.44 -5.77
CA ARG A 148 8.81 -0.06 -5.22
C ARG A 148 8.28 0.82 -4.09
N LYS A 149 9.14 1.34 -3.19
CA LYS A 149 8.76 2.33 -2.16
C LYS A 149 8.21 3.61 -2.81
N ALA A 150 8.86 4.13 -3.84
CA ALA A 150 8.36 5.30 -4.57
C ALA A 150 6.99 5.03 -5.22
N LEU A 151 6.81 3.85 -5.83
CA LEU A 151 5.54 3.42 -6.40
C LEU A 151 4.44 3.29 -5.32
N ALA A 152 4.76 2.71 -4.15
CA ALA A 152 3.83 2.58 -3.03
C ALA A 152 3.31 3.94 -2.54
N VAL A 153 4.20 4.93 -2.40
CA VAL A 153 3.81 6.31 -2.03
C VAL A 153 2.95 6.94 -3.13
N ALA A 154 3.31 6.78 -4.40
CA ALA A 154 2.51 7.30 -5.51
C ALA A 154 1.12 6.66 -5.57
N ALA A 155 1.04 5.33 -5.44
CA ALA A 155 -0.22 4.58 -5.45
C ALA A 155 -1.14 5.01 -4.29
N ARG A 156 -0.60 5.15 -3.08
CA ARG A 156 -1.35 5.64 -1.91
C ARG A 156 -1.83 7.07 -2.10
N SER A 157 -0.98 7.95 -2.59
CA SER A 157 -1.32 9.36 -2.84
C SER A 157 -2.43 9.50 -3.86
N PHE A 158 -2.39 8.73 -4.96
CA PHE A 158 -3.45 8.68 -5.95
C PHE A 158 -4.75 8.18 -5.33
N ALA A 159 -4.72 7.02 -4.65
CA ALA A 159 -5.92 6.37 -4.10
C ALA A 159 -6.67 7.25 -3.07
N LEU A 160 -5.92 8.02 -2.27
CA LEU A 160 -6.45 8.90 -1.23
C LEU A 160 -6.73 10.33 -1.71
N ALA A 161 -6.39 10.68 -2.95
CA ALA A 161 -6.71 11.97 -3.53
C ALA A 161 -8.24 12.15 -3.70
N PRO A 162 -8.75 13.40 -3.73
CA PRO A 162 -10.18 13.63 -3.85
C PRO A 162 -10.72 13.13 -5.20
N ALA A 163 -11.78 12.32 -5.12
CA ALA A 163 -12.73 11.96 -6.17
C ALA A 163 -12.17 11.61 -7.57
N HIS A 164 -12.02 10.32 -7.83
CA HIS A 164 -11.78 9.77 -9.17
C HIS A 164 -13.07 9.65 -10.03
N GLY A 165 -14.12 10.41 -9.69
CA GLY A 165 -15.40 10.44 -10.43
C GLY A 165 -16.32 9.25 -10.17
N HIS A 166 -16.02 8.39 -9.20
CA HIS A 166 -16.86 7.27 -8.81
C HIS A 166 -17.73 7.60 -7.61
N THR A 167 -18.99 7.13 -7.61
CA THR A 167 -19.95 7.34 -6.52
C THR A 167 -20.13 6.11 -5.64
N ALA A 168 -20.08 4.91 -6.23
CA ALA A 168 -20.31 3.64 -5.53
C ALA A 168 -19.04 3.05 -4.89
N PHE A 169 -17.87 3.46 -5.32
CA PHE A 169 -16.55 2.99 -4.86
C PHE A 169 -15.54 4.14 -4.98
N ASP A 170 -14.35 3.97 -4.43
CA ASP A 170 -13.32 5.01 -4.45
C ASP A 170 -12.37 4.86 -5.65
N VAL A 171 -11.94 3.63 -5.93
CA VAL A 171 -11.06 3.27 -7.06
C VAL A 171 -11.53 1.97 -7.71
N CYS A 172 -11.06 1.71 -8.92
CA CYS A 172 -11.31 0.46 -9.62
C CYS A 172 -10.01 -0.34 -9.84
N ASP A 173 -10.13 -1.64 -10.07
CA ASP A 173 -9.03 -2.59 -10.22
C ASP A 173 -8.46 -2.68 -11.64
N SER A 174 -8.59 -1.63 -12.43
CA SER A 174 -8.10 -1.56 -13.81
C SER A 174 -7.20 -0.33 -14.02
N THR A 175 -6.53 -0.26 -15.16
CA THR A 175 -5.70 0.88 -15.57
C THR A 175 -6.45 2.21 -15.71
N HIS A 176 -7.78 2.22 -15.57
CA HIS A 176 -8.55 3.47 -15.42
C HIS A 176 -8.22 4.17 -14.10
N CYS A 177 -8.00 3.40 -13.00
CA CYS A 177 -7.47 3.90 -11.73
C CYS A 177 -6.05 3.36 -11.54
N GLN A 178 -5.92 2.15 -11.03
CA GLN A 178 -4.66 1.44 -10.82
C GLN A 178 -4.90 -0.07 -10.95
N TRP A 179 -4.00 -0.79 -11.57
CA TRP A 179 -4.10 -2.24 -11.66
C TRP A 179 -3.92 -2.86 -10.26
N VAL A 180 -4.75 -3.84 -9.93
CA VAL A 180 -4.77 -4.50 -8.63
C VAL A 180 -4.62 -6.00 -8.81
N HIS A 181 -3.56 -6.58 -8.24
CA HIS A 181 -3.46 -8.01 -8.02
C HIS A 181 -4.00 -8.32 -6.62
N TRP A 182 -5.06 -9.12 -6.54
CA TRP A 182 -5.67 -9.52 -5.26
C TRP A 182 -4.80 -10.49 -4.44
N ARG A 183 -3.48 -10.40 -4.60
CA ARG A 183 -2.46 -11.16 -3.90
C ARG A 183 -1.21 -10.29 -3.73
N ALA A 184 -0.74 -10.12 -2.50
CA ALA A 184 0.53 -9.46 -2.23
C ALA A 184 1.73 -10.37 -2.57
N THR A 185 2.88 -9.75 -2.86
CA THR A 185 4.19 -10.41 -2.86
C THR A 185 4.99 -9.91 -1.66
N PRO A 186 6.00 -10.66 -1.18
CA PRO A 186 6.85 -10.20 -0.08
C PRO A 186 7.48 -8.83 -0.34
N GLU A 187 7.94 -8.57 -1.57
CA GLU A 187 8.58 -7.32 -1.96
C GLU A 187 7.58 -6.15 -1.99
N ALA A 188 6.34 -6.40 -2.43
CA ALA A 188 5.27 -5.41 -2.41
C ALA A 188 4.84 -5.08 -0.98
N HIS A 189 4.73 -6.10 -0.12
CA HIS A 189 4.45 -5.95 1.30
C HIS A 189 5.54 -5.10 1.98
N ALA A 190 6.82 -5.45 1.81
CA ALA A 190 7.93 -4.71 2.39
C ALA A 190 7.95 -3.23 1.94
N ALA A 191 7.68 -2.95 0.65
CA ALA A 191 7.65 -1.59 0.12
C ALA A 191 6.47 -0.78 0.67
N ALA A 192 5.27 -1.38 0.76
CA ALA A 192 4.08 -0.74 1.34
C ALA A 192 4.30 -0.43 2.81
N LEU A 193 4.78 -1.40 3.59
CA LEU A 193 5.06 -1.26 5.03
C LEU A 193 6.12 -0.19 5.30
N ALA A 194 7.25 -0.21 4.57
CA ALA A 194 8.33 0.77 4.73
C ALA A 194 7.91 2.21 4.43
N THR A 195 6.79 2.41 3.73
CA THR A 195 6.25 3.73 3.39
C THR A 195 4.86 3.97 3.97
N ALA A 196 4.37 3.08 4.84
CA ALA A 196 3.01 3.12 5.34
C ALA A 196 2.69 4.46 6.03
N GLY A 197 1.48 4.96 5.79
CA GLY A 197 1.03 6.27 6.29
C GLY A 197 1.72 7.47 5.64
N ALA A 198 2.53 7.31 4.57
CA ALA A 198 3.16 8.41 3.85
C ALA A 198 2.50 8.65 2.50
N SER A 199 2.18 9.90 2.20
CA SER A 199 1.63 10.36 0.92
C SER A 199 2.25 11.67 0.47
N LEU A 200 2.05 12.02 -0.79
CA LEU A 200 2.52 13.29 -1.35
C LEU A 200 1.50 14.39 -1.11
N TRP A 201 1.97 15.54 -0.65
CA TRP A 201 1.16 16.73 -0.39
C TRP A 201 1.71 17.93 -1.14
N ARG A 202 0.80 18.79 -1.59
CA ARG A 202 1.13 20.04 -2.24
C ARG A 202 0.11 21.12 -1.84
N ASN A 203 0.59 22.30 -1.44
CA ASN A 203 -0.27 23.42 -1.04
C ASN A 203 -1.34 23.02 -0.01
N GLY A 204 -0.95 22.21 0.99
CA GLY A 204 -1.86 21.75 2.07
C GLY A 204 -2.91 20.72 1.63
N LYS A 205 -2.80 20.13 0.43
CA LYS A 205 -3.70 19.09 -0.07
C LYS A 205 -2.92 17.87 -0.54
N ARG A 206 -3.54 16.68 -0.49
CA ARG A 206 -2.97 15.47 -1.11
C ARG A 206 -2.78 15.68 -2.61
N ALA A 207 -1.62 15.30 -3.11
CA ALA A 207 -1.31 15.37 -4.53
C ALA A 207 -1.90 14.17 -5.27
N GLU A 208 -2.47 14.40 -6.46
CA GLU A 208 -2.80 13.32 -7.39
C GLU A 208 -1.50 12.80 -8.01
N ALA A 209 -1.00 11.65 -7.54
CA ALA A 209 0.27 11.09 -7.97
C ALA A 209 0.05 9.97 -8.99
N TYR A 210 0.06 10.34 -10.27
CA TYR A 210 -0.01 9.39 -11.38
C TYR A 210 1.33 8.69 -11.59
N PHE A 211 1.30 7.49 -12.17
CA PHE A 211 2.49 6.78 -12.62
C PHE A 211 2.21 6.00 -13.91
N HIS A 212 3.24 5.66 -14.63
CA HIS A 212 3.17 4.94 -15.90
C HIS A 212 4.45 4.15 -16.12
N GLN A 213 4.40 3.17 -17.02
CA GLN A 213 5.50 2.22 -17.21
C GLN A 213 6.77 2.87 -17.76
N ASN A 214 6.69 3.63 -18.87
CA ASN A 214 7.86 4.20 -19.55
C ASN A 214 7.51 5.53 -20.23
N CYS A 215 8.20 6.61 -19.89
CA CYS A 215 7.92 7.93 -20.46
C CYS A 215 8.54 8.16 -21.86
N GLY A 216 9.37 7.23 -22.36
CA GLY A 216 10.11 7.42 -23.60
C GLY A 216 11.21 8.48 -23.52
N GLY A 217 11.60 8.91 -22.31
CA GLY A 217 12.64 9.91 -22.06
C GLY A 217 12.13 11.32 -21.79
N HIS A 218 10.81 11.53 -21.71
CA HIS A 218 10.19 12.82 -21.36
C HIS A 218 8.82 12.60 -20.75
N THR A 219 8.57 13.08 -19.54
CA THR A 219 7.25 13.04 -18.91
C THR A 219 6.32 14.10 -19.51
N ALA A 220 5.03 13.88 -19.45
CA ALA A 220 4.00 14.81 -19.92
C ALA A 220 3.40 15.63 -18.78
N ALA A 221 2.98 16.84 -19.07
CA ALA A 221 2.06 17.57 -18.22
C ALA A 221 0.68 16.92 -18.25
N ALA A 222 -0.06 16.99 -17.14
CA ALA A 222 -1.39 16.35 -17.06
C ALA A 222 -2.38 16.94 -18.08
N GLU A 223 -2.29 18.22 -18.38
CA GLU A 223 -3.14 18.92 -19.34
C GLU A 223 -2.89 18.49 -20.80
N GLU A 224 -1.69 17.97 -21.10
CA GLU A 224 -1.39 17.42 -22.43
C GLU A 224 -2.17 16.12 -22.70
N VAL A 225 -2.43 15.35 -21.66
CA VAL A 225 -3.07 14.04 -21.75
C VAL A 225 -4.57 14.14 -21.49
N TRP A 226 -4.94 14.88 -20.46
CA TRP A 226 -6.33 15.07 -20.03
C TRP A 226 -6.72 16.54 -20.05
N PRO A 227 -7.08 17.09 -21.22
CA PRO A 227 -7.50 18.48 -21.33
C PRO A 227 -8.71 18.76 -20.43
N VAL A 228 -8.66 19.89 -19.72
CA VAL A 228 -9.71 20.28 -18.76
C VAL A 228 -11.01 20.53 -19.48
N ARG A 229 -12.03 19.70 -19.24
CA ARG A 229 -13.41 19.96 -19.63
C ARG A 229 -14.16 20.47 -18.40
N GLY A 230 -14.26 21.82 -18.24
CA GLY A 230 -15.03 22.46 -17.18
C GLY A 230 -14.24 22.93 -15.95
N ALA A 231 -14.79 23.95 -15.27
CA ALA A 231 -14.13 24.70 -14.18
C ALA A 231 -14.04 23.98 -12.82
N SER A 232 -14.43 22.73 -12.71
CA SER A 232 -14.51 22.01 -11.43
C SER A 232 -13.49 20.86 -11.38
N GLY A 233 -12.40 21.07 -10.68
CA GLY A 233 -11.70 19.95 -10.04
C GLY A 233 -10.25 19.68 -10.38
N HIS A 234 -9.49 20.52 -11.09
CA HIS A 234 -8.16 20.12 -11.55
C HIS A 234 -6.99 21.04 -11.17
N ALA A 235 -7.15 21.85 -10.12
CA ALA A 235 -6.03 22.66 -9.59
C ALA A 235 -4.84 21.80 -9.10
N ALA A 236 -5.09 20.54 -8.74
CA ALA A 236 -4.04 19.61 -8.32
C ALA A 236 -3.26 19.00 -9.51
N ARG A 237 -3.88 18.91 -10.70
CA ARG A 237 -3.24 18.38 -11.92
C ARG A 237 -2.21 19.35 -12.50
N ASN A 238 -2.37 20.66 -12.33
CA ASN A 238 -1.45 21.70 -12.81
C ASN A 238 -0.04 21.63 -12.20
N ALA A 239 0.19 20.64 -11.34
CA ALA A 239 1.45 20.42 -10.66
C ALA A 239 2.36 19.40 -11.35
N LEU A 240 1.82 18.61 -12.28
CA LEU A 240 2.54 17.56 -13.00
C LEU A 240 3.04 18.16 -14.34
N VAL A 241 4.28 18.63 -14.32
CA VAL A 241 4.89 19.33 -15.44
C VAL A 241 5.59 18.38 -16.41
N SER A 242 5.62 18.80 -17.67
CA SER A 242 6.42 18.17 -18.70
C SER A 242 7.90 18.38 -18.40
N ARG A 243 8.72 17.32 -18.51
CA ARG A 243 10.17 17.42 -18.30
C ARG A 243 10.95 16.26 -18.90
N VAL A 244 12.19 16.54 -19.30
CA VAL A 244 13.13 15.51 -19.74
C VAL A 244 13.41 14.54 -18.58
N ASP A 245 13.41 13.25 -18.90
CA ASP A 245 13.75 12.17 -17.99
C ASP A 245 15.02 11.45 -18.45
N PRO A 246 16.20 11.91 -18.00
CA PRO A 246 17.46 11.31 -18.40
C PRO A 246 17.65 9.89 -17.89
N TYR A 247 16.95 9.50 -16.84
CA TYR A 247 17.01 8.16 -16.27
C TYR A 247 16.29 7.15 -17.18
N CYS A 248 15.08 7.49 -17.63
CA CYS A 248 14.37 6.68 -18.60
C CYS A 248 15.11 6.59 -19.95
N GLN A 249 15.79 7.69 -20.37
CA GLN A 249 16.62 7.65 -21.58
C GLN A 249 17.77 6.66 -21.46
N ARG A 250 18.48 6.62 -20.32
CA ARG A 250 19.60 5.70 -20.09
C ARG A 250 19.14 4.23 -19.98
N ALA A 251 17.99 3.99 -19.36
CA ALA A 251 17.40 2.66 -19.26
C ALA A 251 16.93 2.07 -20.60
N GLY A 252 16.87 2.91 -21.64
CA GLY A 252 16.39 2.57 -22.97
C GLY A 252 14.93 2.99 -23.17
N SER A 253 14.70 3.81 -24.20
CA SER A 253 13.36 4.14 -24.65
C SER A 253 12.71 2.86 -25.22
N SER A 254 11.53 2.53 -24.69
CA SER A 254 10.74 1.41 -25.21
C SER A 254 10.13 1.81 -26.55
N GLU A 255 10.87 1.62 -27.65
CA GLU A 255 10.35 1.84 -29.00
C GLU A 255 9.37 0.75 -29.39
N TRP A 256 8.38 1.11 -30.16
CA TRP A 256 7.36 0.20 -30.67
C TRP A 256 6.85 0.63 -32.04
N SER A 257 6.33 -0.31 -32.81
CA SER A 257 5.63 -0.02 -34.04
C SER A 257 4.39 -0.91 -34.16
N ALA A 258 3.36 -0.42 -34.83
CA ALA A 258 2.14 -1.16 -35.13
C ALA A 258 1.59 -0.72 -36.47
N THR A 259 1.17 -1.68 -37.28
CA THR A 259 0.42 -1.43 -38.51
C THR A 259 -1.05 -1.78 -38.29
N LEU A 260 -1.93 -0.82 -38.53
CA LEU A 260 -3.37 -0.97 -38.36
C LEU A 260 -4.07 -0.60 -39.64
N SER A 261 -4.99 -1.44 -40.08
CA SER A 261 -5.81 -1.15 -41.28
C SER A 261 -6.78 0.00 -40.99
N ARG A 262 -7.17 0.73 -42.01
CA ARG A 262 -8.20 1.78 -41.91
C ARG A 262 -9.54 1.20 -41.43
N ALA A 263 -9.87 -0.04 -41.83
CA ALA A 263 -11.10 -0.71 -41.41
C ALA A 263 -11.12 -0.94 -39.87
N GLU A 264 -10.04 -1.49 -39.29
CA GLU A 264 -9.91 -1.73 -37.85
C GLU A 264 -10.02 -0.41 -37.07
N LEU A 265 -9.29 0.63 -37.50
CA LEU A 265 -9.33 1.94 -36.86
C LEU A 265 -10.72 2.58 -36.97
N THR A 266 -11.39 2.46 -38.11
CA THR A 266 -12.75 2.99 -38.29
C THR A 266 -13.73 2.32 -37.34
N LEU A 267 -13.67 1.00 -37.19
CA LEU A 267 -14.51 0.27 -36.24
C LEU A 267 -14.21 0.68 -34.79
N ALA A 268 -12.94 0.79 -34.43
CA ALA A 268 -12.54 1.19 -33.07
C ALA A 268 -13.04 2.62 -32.72
N LEU A 269 -12.84 3.58 -33.60
CA LEU A 269 -13.25 4.96 -33.40
C LEU A 269 -14.78 5.14 -33.43
N ALA A 270 -15.47 4.40 -34.27
CA ALA A 270 -16.94 4.45 -34.33
C ALA A 270 -17.59 3.82 -33.10
N ALA A 271 -17.02 2.74 -32.57
CA ALA A 271 -17.52 2.09 -31.34
C ALA A 271 -17.54 3.03 -30.12
N ASP A 272 -16.59 3.96 -30.06
CA ASP A 272 -16.51 4.99 -29.02
C ASP A 272 -17.13 6.35 -29.42
N GLY A 273 -17.75 6.43 -30.62
CA GLY A 273 -18.39 7.65 -31.11
C GLY A 273 -17.42 8.80 -31.43
N LEU A 274 -16.11 8.49 -31.65
CA LEU A 274 -15.06 9.49 -31.84
C LEU A 274 -14.93 10.00 -33.27
N ALA A 275 -15.24 9.16 -34.25
CA ALA A 275 -15.28 9.53 -35.67
C ALA A 275 -16.29 8.69 -36.42
N ALA A 276 -17.05 9.34 -37.32
CA ALA A 276 -17.93 8.64 -38.25
C ALA A 276 -17.12 7.93 -39.36
N PRO A 277 -17.60 6.84 -39.96
CA PRO A 277 -16.95 6.20 -41.10
C PRO A 277 -16.78 7.14 -42.31
N GLY A 278 -15.80 6.84 -43.20
CA GLY A 278 -15.61 7.56 -44.44
C GLY A 278 -14.37 8.46 -44.52
N TRP A 279 -13.61 8.61 -43.44
CA TRP A 279 -12.32 9.29 -43.47
C TRP A 279 -11.23 8.44 -44.17
N THR A 280 -10.29 9.11 -44.85
CA THR A 280 -9.24 8.47 -45.65
C THR A 280 -7.83 8.84 -45.18
N SER A 281 -7.70 9.85 -44.33
CA SER A 281 -6.41 10.31 -43.77
C SER A 281 -6.43 10.26 -42.25
N LEU A 282 -5.27 9.97 -41.67
CA LEU A 282 -5.03 10.00 -40.22
C LEU A 282 -3.67 10.66 -39.99
N THR A 283 -3.65 11.73 -39.21
CA THR A 283 -2.43 12.49 -38.90
C THR A 283 -2.42 12.98 -37.47
N VAL A 284 -1.22 13.26 -36.93
CA VAL A 284 -1.08 13.98 -35.67
C VAL A 284 -1.37 15.45 -35.94
N ALA A 285 -2.45 15.95 -35.36
CA ALA A 285 -2.88 17.34 -35.55
C ALA A 285 -2.16 18.32 -34.60
N GLN A 286 -1.79 17.85 -33.40
CA GLN A 286 -1.18 18.71 -32.38
C GLN A 286 -0.30 17.87 -31.44
N ARG A 287 0.82 18.49 -31.01
CA ARG A 287 1.71 17.92 -29.99
C ARG A 287 1.83 18.85 -28.79
N GLY A 288 2.04 18.26 -27.61
CA GLY A 288 2.39 18.95 -26.39
C GLY A 288 3.90 19.20 -26.27
N GLU A 289 4.31 19.85 -25.20
CA GLU A 289 5.71 20.12 -24.86
C GLU A 289 6.53 18.83 -24.71
N SER A 290 5.91 17.77 -24.22
CA SER A 290 6.53 16.44 -24.11
C SER A 290 6.84 15.76 -25.44
N GLY A 291 6.41 16.33 -26.58
CA GLY A 291 6.46 15.74 -27.91
C GLY A 291 5.34 14.72 -28.19
N ARG A 292 4.49 14.41 -27.21
CA ARG A 292 3.34 13.52 -27.40
C ARG A 292 2.25 14.18 -28.23
N ALA A 293 1.57 13.37 -29.02
CA ALA A 293 0.35 13.80 -29.67
C ALA A 293 -0.70 14.18 -28.59
N THR A 294 -1.30 15.35 -28.72
CA THR A 294 -2.44 15.81 -27.91
C THR A 294 -3.74 15.73 -28.70
N ALA A 295 -3.66 15.77 -30.03
CA ALA A 295 -4.80 15.59 -30.91
C ALA A 295 -4.40 14.85 -32.20
N ILE A 296 -5.33 14.00 -32.66
CA ILE A 296 -5.30 13.26 -33.91
C ILE A 296 -6.37 13.82 -34.83
N LEU A 297 -6.12 13.86 -36.14
CA LEU A 297 -7.09 14.23 -37.16
C LEU A 297 -7.43 13.01 -38.00
N ALA A 298 -8.67 12.53 -37.93
CA ALA A 298 -9.21 11.50 -38.79
C ALA A 298 -10.10 12.17 -39.87
N GLY A 299 -9.57 12.33 -41.08
CA GLY A 299 -10.18 13.19 -42.10
C GLY A 299 -10.24 14.64 -41.58
N THR A 300 -11.46 15.15 -41.33
CA THR A 300 -11.71 16.48 -40.74
C THR A 300 -12.03 16.42 -39.24
N THR A 301 -12.18 15.23 -38.68
CA THR A 301 -12.58 15.07 -37.27
C THR A 301 -11.36 15.11 -36.35
N LYS A 302 -11.33 16.08 -35.43
CA LYS A 302 -10.27 16.21 -34.42
C LYS A 302 -10.63 15.37 -33.18
N ILE A 303 -9.75 14.46 -32.80
CA ILE A 303 -9.91 13.50 -31.70
C ILE A 303 -8.80 13.76 -30.68
N PRO A 304 -9.08 13.87 -29.35
CA PRO A 304 -8.05 13.87 -28.31
C PRO A 304 -7.19 12.59 -28.41
N ALA A 305 -5.87 12.72 -28.37
CA ALA A 305 -4.98 11.60 -28.62
C ALA A 305 -5.11 10.47 -27.57
N GLU A 306 -5.43 10.82 -26.32
CA GLU A 306 -5.68 9.81 -25.29
C GLU A 306 -7.00 9.05 -25.53
N GLU A 307 -8.06 9.73 -25.95
CA GLU A 307 -9.32 9.08 -26.33
C GLU A 307 -9.11 8.14 -27.54
N PHE A 308 -8.31 8.57 -28.55
CA PHE A 308 -7.89 7.72 -29.66
C PHE A 308 -7.17 6.46 -29.18
N ARG A 309 -6.14 6.60 -28.33
CA ARG A 309 -5.36 5.48 -27.77
C ARG A 309 -6.25 4.51 -26.99
N LEU A 310 -7.15 5.04 -26.17
CA LEU A 310 -8.07 4.22 -25.38
C LEU A 310 -9.09 3.48 -26.24
N ALA A 311 -9.61 4.10 -27.31
CA ALA A 311 -10.52 3.45 -28.26
C ALA A 311 -9.83 2.27 -28.98
N VAL A 312 -8.62 2.50 -29.52
CA VAL A 312 -7.82 1.44 -30.14
C VAL A 312 -7.50 0.34 -29.13
N GLY A 313 -7.09 0.69 -27.92
CA GLY A 313 -6.77 -0.27 -26.87
C GLY A 313 -7.96 -1.18 -26.49
N ARG A 314 -9.16 -0.61 -26.36
CA ARG A 314 -10.39 -1.36 -26.07
C ARG A 314 -10.82 -2.29 -27.20
N ALA A 315 -10.70 -1.82 -28.43
CA ALA A 315 -11.20 -2.57 -29.59
C ALA A 315 -10.19 -3.61 -30.13
N LEU A 316 -8.89 -3.28 -30.13
CA LEU A 316 -7.88 -4.04 -30.85
C LEU A 316 -6.76 -4.58 -29.94
N GLY A 317 -6.64 -4.06 -28.71
CA GLY A 317 -5.64 -4.50 -27.73
C GLY A 317 -4.65 -3.43 -27.32
N TRP A 318 -4.29 -3.45 -26.03
CA TRP A 318 -3.49 -2.40 -25.36
C TRP A 318 -2.01 -2.35 -25.77
N ASN A 319 -1.51 -3.39 -26.44
CA ASN A 319 -0.11 -3.50 -26.87
C ASN A 319 0.19 -2.85 -28.22
N LEU A 320 -0.83 -2.39 -28.96
CA LEU A 320 -0.69 -1.80 -30.29
C LEU A 320 -0.24 -0.34 -30.20
N ILE A 321 -1.04 0.52 -29.62
CA ILE A 321 -0.69 1.94 -29.39
C ILE A 321 -0.36 2.10 -27.90
N ARG A 322 0.95 1.96 -27.59
CA ARG A 322 1.39 1.88 -26.18
C ARG A 322 1.43 3.22 -25.46
N SER A 323 1.61 4.32 -26.19
CA SER A 323 1.68 5.68 -25.67
C SER A 323 1.15 6.67 -26.71
N ASN A 324 0.99 7.92 -26.32
CA ASN A 324 0.65 9.01 -27.24
C ASN A 324 1.90 9.63 -27.93
N TRP A 325 3.08 9.08 -27.71
CA TRP A 325 4.30 9.56 -28.38
C TRP A 325 4.60 8.72 -29.61
N PHE A 326 3.99 9.05 -30.72
CA PHE A 326 4.15 8.34 -32.00
C PHE A 326 4.08 9.27 -33.20
N GLU A 327 4.60 8.77 -34.33
CA GLU A 327 4.41 9.25 -35.69
C GLU A 327 3.43 8.35 -36.41
N ILE A 328 2.72 8.89 -37.41
CA ILE A 328 1.78 8.17 -38.26
C ILE A 328 2.23 8.32 -39.72
N ALA A 329 2.38 7.21 -40.42
CA ALA A 329 2.64 7.17 -41.86
C ALA A 329 1.57 6.32 -42.56
N ALA A 330 1.12 6.75 -43.72
CA ALA A 330 0.24 5.91 -44.57
C ALA A 330 1.00 4.68 -45.06
N GLN A 331 0.39 3.51 -44.99
CA GLN A 331 0.97 2.25 -45.44
C GLN A 331 -0.11 1.35 -46.06
N GLY A 332 -0.08 1.17 -47.36
CA GLY A 332 -1.11 0.40 -48.06
C GLY A 332 -2.49 1.03 -47.87
N ASP A 333 -3.44 0.24 -47.42
CA ASP A 333 -4.80 0.67 -47.08
C ASP A 333 -4.98 1.07 -45.60
N GLY A 334 -3.86 1.16 -44.85
CA GLY A 334 -3.83 1.44 -43.42
C GLY A 334 -2.75 2.47 -43.03
N PHE A 335 -2.31 2.36 -41.79
CA PHE A 335 -1.36 3.30 -41.19
C PHE A 335 -0.32 2.55 -40.35
N LEU A 336 0.95 2.94 -40.51
CA LEU A 336 2.05 2.56 -39.65
C LEU A 336 2.18 3.60 -38.53
N PHE A 337 2.16 3.13 -37.33
CA PHE A 337 2.52 3.89 -36.13
C PHE A 337 3.93 3.50 -35.71
N HIS A 338 4.78 4.49 -35.47
CA HIS A 338 6.08 4.30 -34.86
C HIS A 338 6.16 5.19 -33.64
N GLY A 339 6.37 4.60 -32.45
CA GLY A 339 6.32 5.35 -31.22
C GLY A 339 7.31 4.85 -30.17
N ARG A 340 7.32 5.53 -29.04
CA ARG A 340 8.16 5.21 -27.88
C ARG A 340 7.43 5.43 -26.56
N GLY A 341 7.89 4.72 -25.51
CA GLY A 341 7.26 4.75 -24.20
C GLY A 341 6.01 3.87 -24.11
N SER A 342 5.47 3.75 -22.90
CA SER A 342 4.28 2.98 -22.56
C SER A 342 3.51 3.66 -21.44
N GLY A 343 2.21 3.86 -21.64
CA GLY A 343 1.31 4.59 -20.76
C GLY A 343 1.18 6.08 -21.10
N HIS A 344 0.48 6.81 -20.24
CA HIS A 344 0.10 8.21 -20.46
C HIS A 344 1.25 9.22 -20.32
N GLY A 345 2.36 8.84 -19.67
CA GLY A 345 3.54 9.71 -19.54
C GLY A 345 3.51 10.70 -18.39
N VAL A 346 2.45 10.81 -17.60
CA VAL A 346 2.27 11.78 -16.52
C VAL A 346 2.78 11.26 -15.18
N GLY A 347 3.52 12.06 -14.42
CA GLY A 347 4.00 11.72 -13.08
C GLY A 347 5.18 10.75 -13.09
N LEU A 348 5.19 9.75 -12.19
CA LEU A 348 6.30 8.83 -12.00
C LEU A 348 6.45 7.85 -13.17
N CYS A 349 7.61 7.85 -13.79
CA CYS A 349 8.03 6.85 -14.78
C CYS A 349 8.67 5.66 -14.06
N GLN A 350 8.04 4.47 -14.11
CA GLN A 350 8.56 3.28 -13.42
C GLN A 350 9.95 2.88 -13.95
N THR A 351 10.16 2.92 -15.27
CA THR A 351 11.48 2.65 -15.86
C THR A 351 12.56 3.62 -15.36
N GLY A 352 12.25 4.92 -15.32
CA GLY A 352 13.19 5.92 -14.83
C GLY A 352 13.42 5.82 -13.31
N ALA A 353 12.37 5.49 -12.54
CA ALA A 353 12.48 5.23 -11.10
C ALA A 353 13.37 4.02 -10.79
N ALA A 354 13.23 2.93 -11.55
CA ALA A 354 14.09 1.75 -11.42
C ALA A 354 15.56 2.07 -11.74
N GLU A 355 15.83 2.87 -12.77
CA GLU A 355 17.18 3.32 -13.11
C GLU A 355 17.77 4.23 -12.03
N MET A 356 17.01 5.20 -11.51
CA MET A 356 17.44 6.03 -10.37
C MET A 356 17.82 5.17 -9.16
N ALA A 357 16.99 4.18 -8.85
CA ALA A 357 17.25 3.27 -7.73
C ALA A 357 18.50 2.40 -7.97
N ARG A 358 18.74 1.95 -9.22
CA ARG A 358 19.99 1.27 -9.62
C ARG A 358 21.22 2.14 -9.45
N GLU A 359 21.08 3.47 -9.61
CA GLU A 359 22.14 4.46 -9.33
C GLU A 359 22.26 4.79 -7.82
N GLY A 360 21.55 4.10 -6.92
CA GLY A 360 21.61 4.29 -5.48
C GLY A 360 20.73 5.44 -4.96
N ARG A 361 19.79 5.94 -5.76
CA ARG A 361 18.85 6.98 -5.31
C ARG A 361 17.76 6.38 -4.43
N THR A 362 17.47 7.10 -3.35
CA THR A 362 16.40 6.75 -2.41
C THR A 362 15.01 7.02 -3.02
N TYR A 363 13.98 6.36 -2.49
CA TYR A 363 12.59 6.62 -2.90
C TYR A 363 12.18 8.09 -2.72
N ARG A 364 12.76 8.79 -1.75
CA ARG A 364 12.52 10.23 -1.52
C ARG A 364 13.07 11.08 -2.66
N GLU A 365 14.29 10.78 -3.14
CA GLU A 365 14.89 11.45 -4.31
C GLU A 365 14.12 11.13 -5.59
N ILE A 366 13.67 9.87 -5.75
CA ILE A 366 12.83 9.45 -6.88
C ILE A 366 11.52 10.24 -6.90
N LEU A 367 10.81 10.32 -5.77
CA LEU A 367 9.59 11.10 -5.65
C LEU A 367 9.81 12.60 -5.91
N ALA A 368 10.90 13.17 -5.41
CA ALA A 368 11.26 14.58 -5.65
C ALA A 368 11.53 14.85 -7.14
N GLN A 369 12.10 13.88 -7.88
CA GLN A 369 12.32 13.96 -9.31
C GLN A 369 11.00 14.05 -10.08
N TYR A 370 10.03 13.18 -9.79
CA TYR A 370 8.80 13.09 -10.58
C TYR A 370 7.65 13.98 -10.07
N PHE A 371 7.72 14.42 -8.81
CA PHE A 371 6.72 15.27 -8.19
C PHE A 371 7.37 16.52 -7.57
N PRO A 372 7.99 17.40 -8.38
CA PRO A 372 8.68 18.58 -7.86
C PRO A 372 7.72 19.49 -7.11
N GLY A 373 8.14 19.97 -5.93
CA GLY A 373 7.34 20.82 -5.04
C GLY A 373 6.24 20.11 -4.28
N ALA A 374 6.15 18.77 -4.38
CA ALA A 374 5.37 17.97 -3.44
C ALA A 374 6.23 17.60 -2.22
N THR A 375 5.60 17.52 -1.06
CA THR A 375 6.22 17.12 0.20
C THR A 375 5.75 15.72 0.56
N LEU A 376 6.68 14.83 0.93
CA LEU A 376 6.35 13.56 1.53
C LEU A 376 5.88 13.81 2.96
N ALA A 377 4.63 13.50 3.25
CA ALA A 377 3.99 13.88 4.49
C ALA A 377 3.13 12.73 5.04
N GLU A 378 2.81 12.83 6.31
CA GLU A 378 1.87 11.95 7.00
C GLU A 378 0.48 12.13 6.36
N GLU A 379 -0.19 11.01 6.05
CA GLU A 379 -1.35 11.01 5.17
C GLU A 379 -2.58 11.70 5.74
N THR A 380 -2.71 11.75 7.07
CA THR A 380 -3.90 12.31 7.73
C THR A 380 -3.82 13.81 7.93
N THR A 381 -2.62 14.35 8.18
CA THR A 381 -2.42 15.75 8.58
C THR A 381 -1.61 16.57 7.59
N GLY A 382 -0.86 15.91 6.69
CA GLY A 382 0.08 16.58 5.81
C GLY A 382 1.35 17.09 6.52
N ALA A 383 1.61 16.65 7.76
CA ALA A 383 2.85 16.95 8.46
C ALA A 383 4.02 16.23 7.77
N ALA A 384 5.06 16.97 7.42
CA ALA A 384 6.19 16.43 6.66
C ALA A 384 6.92 15.33 7.45
N TRP A 385 7.22 14.20 6.80
CA TRP A 385 8.10 13.18 7.34
C TRP A 385 9.54 13.71 7.38
N GLN A 386 10.14 13.66 8.56
CA GLN A 386 11.51 14.06 8.85
C GLN A 386 12.35 12.81 9.13
N SER A 387 13.64 12.90 8.85
CA SER A 387 14.62 11.85 9.12
C SER A 387 15.75 12.38 9.97
N PHE A 388 16.08 11.69 11.05
CA PHE A 388 17.18 12.01 11.96
C PHE A 388 18.14 10.82 11.97
N ALA A 389 19.36 11.03 11.47
CA ALA A 389 20.37 9.99 11.40
C ALA A 389 20.96 9.70 12.80
N GLY A 390 21.07 8.41 13.13
CA GLY A 390 21.89 7.87 14.21
C GLY A 390 23.01 6.99 13.67
N GLN A 391 23.82 6.42 14.55
CA GLN A 391 24.78 5.42 14.16
C GLN A 391 24.05 4.09 13.89
N ASN A 392 24.09 3.60 12.67
CA ASN A 392 23.43 2.38 12.19
C ASN A 392 21.88 2.39 12.25
N PHE A 393 21.25 3.54 12.49
CA PHE A 393 19.80 3.67 12.37
C PHE A 393 19.39 5.05 11.87
N THR A 394 18.14 5.14 11.39
CA THR A 394 17.49 6.41 11.03
C THR A 394 16.14 6.48 11.73
N LEU A 395 15.88 7.55 12.48
CA LEU A 395 14.56 7.84 13.02
C LEU A 395 13.74 8.60 11.97
N GLU A 396 12.62 8.03 11.56
CA GLU A 396 11.63 8.66 10.69
C GLU A 396 10.36 9.02 11.49
N THR A 397 9.94 10.29 11.45
CA THR A 397 8.77 10.78 12.17
C THR A 397 8.15 12.00 11.50
N SER A 398 6.85 12.24 11.72
CA SER A 398 6.18 13.49 11.35
C SER A 398 6.13 14.51 12.50
N GLU A 399 6.69 14.18 13.68
CA GLU A 399 6.75 15.02 14.87
C GLU A 399 8.21 15.41 15.15
N ALA A 400 8.60 16.65 14.84
CA ALA A 400 9.97 17.13 15.05
C ALA A 400 10.49 16.93 16.50
N ALA A 401 9.59 16.97 17.48
CA ALA A 401 9.93 16.75 18.89
C ALA A 401 10.47 15.34 19.18
N ASP A 402 10.20 14.35 18.32
CA ASP A 402 10.71 13.00 18.51
C ASP A 402 12.23 12.90 18.34
N ALA A 403 12.88 13.91 17.72
CA ALA A 403 14.34 14.02 17.67
C ALA A 403 15.01 13.91 19.05
N MET A 404 14.32 14.30 20.11
CA MET A 404 14.80 14.18 21.49
C MET A 404 15.06 12.73 21.92
N TYR A 405 14.45 11.75 21.24
CA TYR A 405 14.60 10.32 21.54
C TYR A 405 15.76 9.64 20.81
N VAL A 406 16.45 10.33 19.87
CA VAL A 406 17.62 9.77 19.16
C VAL A 406 18.67 9.18 20.13
N PRO A 407 19.02 9.84 21.27
CA PRO A 407 19.93 9.23 22.24
C PRO A 407 19.38 7.97 22.91
N ALA A 408 18.07 7.84 23.09
CA ALA A 408 17.45 6.63 23.65
C ALA A 408 17.52 5.46 22.67
N LEU A 409 17.25 5.73 21.38
CA LEU A 409 17.42 4.73 20.32
C LEU A 409 18.88 4.25 20.22
N ALA A 410 19.84 5.19 20.25
CA ALA A 410 21.27 4.84 20.20
C ALA A 410 21.67 3.93 21.38
N ARG A 411 21.22 4.25 22.59
CA ARG A 411 21.48 3.40 23.77
C ARG A 411 20.84 2.02 23.63
N ALA A 412 19.60 1.94 23.14
CA ALA A 412 18.89 0.68 22.99
C ALA A 412 19.57 -0.21 21.94
N LEU A 413 20.03 0.34 20.81
CA LEU A 413 20.78 -0.39 19.80
C LEU A 413 22.12 -0.90 20.37
N THR A 414 22.92 -0.05 21.01
CA THR A 414 24.18 -0.45 21.65
C THR A 414 23.96 -1.55 22.70
N GLU A 415 22.90 -1.49 23.46
CA GLU A 415 22.55 -2.53 24.44
C GLU A 415 22.15 -3.83 23.73
N ALA A 416 21.39 -3.76 22.63
CA ALA A 416 21.01 -4.93 21.82
C ALA A 416 22.26 -5.61 21.21
N GLU A 417 23.19 -4.84 20.64
CA GLU A 417 24.46 -5.32 20.12
C GLU A 417 25.30 -6.02 21.21
N SER A 418 25.39 -5.39 22.38
CA SER A 418 26.14 -5.95 23.54
C SER A 418 25.56 -7.28 24.03
N ARG A 419 24.22 -7.38 24.12
CA ARG A 419 23.56 -8.58 24.63
C ARG A 419 23.58 -9.72 23.63
N SER A 420 23.30 -9.44 22.35
CA SER A 420 23.25 -10.44 21.29
C SER A 420 24.64 -10.84 20.78
N GLY A 421 25.59 -9.90 20.76
CA GLY A 421 26.88 -10.05 20.06
C GLY A 421 26.73 -9.92 18.53
N LEU A 422 25.59 -9.43 18.05
CA LEU A 422 25.30 -9.13 16.65
C LEU A 422 25.45 -7.63 16.40
N ALA A 423 25.70 -7.25 15.15
CA ALA A 423 25.72 -5.86 14.70
C ALA A 423 24.84 -5.73 13.45
N PRO A 424 24.22 -4.57 13.21
CA PRO A 424 23.41 -4.37 12.02
C PRO A 424 24.26 -4.43 10.74
N GLY A 425 23.83 -5.19 9.74
CA GLY A 425 24.44 -5.20 8.41
C GLY A 425 23.91 -4.10 7.50
N ALA A 426 22.75 -3.52 7.84
CA ALA A 426 22.13 -2.38 7.16
C ALA A 426 21.70 -1.32 8.17
N VAL A 427 21.39 -0.11 7.69
CA VAL A 427 20.84 0.95 8.53
C VAL A 427 19.39 0.61 8.89
N ILE A 428 19.11 0.48 10.19
CA ILE A 428 17.77 0.16 10.69
C ILE A 428 16.88 1.43 10.61
N ALA A 429 15.74 1.33 9.93
CA ALA A 429 14.75 2.39 9.85
C ALA A 429 13.78 2.29 11.03
N VAL A 430 13.79 3.27 11.93
CA VAL A 430 12.83 3.37 13.04
C VAL A 430 11.76 4.39 12.68
N ARG A 431 10.56 3.91 12.34
CA ARG A 431 9.43 4.73 11.90
C ARG A 431 8.43 4.93 13.02
N VAL A 432 8.29 6.19 13.46
CA VAL A 432 7.42 6.57 14.57
C VAL A 432 6.16 7.22 14.05
N TYR A 433 5.02 6.66 14.43
CA TYR A 433 3.71 7.20 14.09
C TYR A 433 3.23 8.18 15.15
N ARG A 434 2.55 9.25 14.74
CA ARG A 434 2.12 10.31 15.66
C ARG A 434 1.01 9.89 16.62
N SER A 435 0.28 8.83 16.33
CA SER A 435 -0.83 8.31 17.14
C SER A 435 -0.95 6.80 17.05
N THR A 436 -1.52 6.18 18.08
CA THR A 436 -1.84 4.74 18.07
C THR A 436 -2.77 4.33 16.91
N PRO A 437 -3.83 5.07 16.57
CA PRO A 437 -4.61 4.77 15.37
C PRO A 437 -3.77 4.79 14.09
N ALA A 438 -2.92 5.82 13.87
CA ALA A 438 -2.05 5.89 12.70
C ALA A 438 -1.09 4.70 12.62
N PHE A 439 -0.50 4.27 13.74
CA PHE A 439 0.33 3.07 13.82
C PHE A 439 -0.45 1.81 13.40
N ARG A 440 -1.66 1.63 13.95
CA ARG A 440 -2.50 0.46 13.66
C ARG A 440 -2.98 0.42 12.21
N ASP A 441 -3.36 1.56 11.65
CA ASP A 441 -3.80 1.66 10.26
C ASP A 441 -2.63 1.36 9.30
N ALA A 442 -1.42 1.80 9.65
CA ALA A 442 -0.22 1.60 8.86
C ALA A 442 0.32 0.15 8.92
N THR A 443 0.35 -0.45 10.11
CA THR A 443 0.95 -1.78 10.33
C THR A 443 -0.06 -2.92 10.28
N LEU A 444 -1.36 -2.62 10.37
CA LEU A 444 -2.45 -3.58 10.57
C LEU A 444 -2.28 -4.43 11.83
N ALA A 445 -1.41 -4.01 12.74
CA ALA A 445 -1.10 -4.70 13.98
C ALA A 445 -2.29 -4.65 14.98
N PRO A 446 -2.46 -5.68 15.84
CA PRO A 446 -3.43 -5.66 16.92
C PRO A 446 -3.23 -4.49 17.89
N GLY A 447 -4.30 -4.08 18.58
CA GLY A 447 -4.29 -2.88 19.42
C GLY A 447 -3.35 -2.89 20.64
N TRP A 448 -2.89 -4.06 21.07
CA TRP A 448 -1.95 -4.24 22.18
C TRP A 448 -0.48 -4.16 21.77
N VAL A 449 -0.16 -4.20 20.47
CA VAL A 449 1.21 -4.14 19.94
C VAL A 449 1.74 -2.72 20.10
N ALA A 450 2.88 -2.55 20.78
CA ALA A 450 3.53 -1.27 21.02
C ALA A 450 4.50 -0.88 19.87
N ALA A 451 5.15 -1.86 19.31
CA ALA A 451 6.06 -1.74 18.18
C ALA A 451 6.06 -3.05 17.38
N PHE A 452 6.63 -3.01 16.20
CA PHE A 452 6.65 -4.14 15.27
C PHE A 452 7.91 -4.05 14.40
N THR A 453 8.64 -5.14 14.30
CA THR A 453 9.86 -5.22 13.48
C THR A 453 9.66 -6.18 12.32
N GLU A 454 10.03 -5.74 11.11
CA GLU A 454 10.10 -6.58 9.92
C GLU A 454 11.35 -6.20 9.10
N GLY A 455 12.30 -7.14 9.01
CA GLY A 455 13.59 -6.90 8.38
C GLY A 455 14.37 -5.77 9.06
N ASP A 456 14.73 -4.74 8.32
CA ASP A 456 15.43 -3.55 8.78
C ASP A 456 14.49 -2.39 9.20
N LEU A 457 13.17 -2.63 9.24
CA LEU A 457 12.18 -1.65 9.65
C LEU A 457 11.64 -1.96 11.05
N ILE A 458 11.69 -0.97 11.93
CA ILE A 458 10.98 -0.93 13.22
C ILE A 458 9.87 0.11 13.15
N ALA A 459 8.61 -0.31 13.17
CA ALA A 459 7.45 0.56 13.28
C ALA A 459 7.04 0.73 14.75
N VAL A 460 6.87 1.95 15.22
CA VAL A 460 6.66 2.22 16.65
C VAL A 460 5.49 3.18 16.87
N GLN A 461 4.69 2.92 17.91
CA GLN A 461 3.72 3.87 18.45
C GLN A 461 4.41 5.17 18.92
N PRO A 462 3.66 6.26 19.19
CA PRO A 462 4.28 7.53 19.63
C PRO A 462 5.24 7.33 20.80
N LEU A 463 6.52 7.69 20.62
CA LEU A 463 7.58 7.51 21.64
C LEU A 463 7.23 8.20 22.96
N ARG A 464 6.55 9.35 22.90
CA ARG A 464 6.07 10.06 24.11
C ARG A 464 5.09 9.23 24.96
N ILE A 465 4.25 8.38 24.30
CA ILE A 465 3.31 7.51 25.02
C ILE A 465 4.07 6.37 25.69
N LEU A 466 5.04 5.77 25.00
CA LEU A 466 5.89 4.72 25.55
C LEU A 466 6.73 5.25 26.72
N ALA A 467 7.31 6.45 26.58
CA ALA A 467 8.05 7.12 27.64
C ALA A 467 7.18 7.40 28.88
N ALA A 468 5.98 7.96 28.68
CA ALA A 468 5.04 8.23 29.77
C ALA A 468 4.61 6.96 30.53
N ARG A 469 4.55 5.82 29.82
CA ARG A 469 4.23 4.50 30.40
C ARG A 469 5.45 3.76 30.94
N LYS A 470 6.66 4.34 30.85
CA LYS A 470 7.94 3.70 31.22
C LYS A 470 8.23 2.40 30.45
N LEU A 471 7.74 2.32 29.22
CA LEU A 471 7.92 1.19 28.31
C LEU A 471 8.95 1.46 27.20
N LEU A 472 9.44 2.71 27.06
CA LEU A 472 10.27 3.13 25.92
C LEU A 472 11.53 2.27 25.77
N ASP A 473 12.37 2.23 26.82
CA ASP A 473 13.67 1.57 26.75
C ASP A 473 13.52 0.06 26.54
N SER A 474 12.55 -0.59 27.19
CA SER A 474 12.31 -2.03 27.04
C SER A 474 11.75 -2.36 25.64
N THR A 475 10.84 -1.53 25.12
CA THR A 475 10.30 -1.72 23.78
C THR A 475 11.38 -1.53 22.71
N LEU A 476 12.16 -0.45 22.79
CA LEU A 476 13.23 -0.20 21.82
C LEU A 476 14.30 -1.29 21.84
N LEU A 477 14.72 -1.76 23.02
CA LEU A 477 15.67 -2.86 23.15
C LEU A 477 15.13 -4.14 22.48
N HIS A 478 13.87 -4.48 22.73
CA HIS A 478 13.20 -5.65 22.18
C HIS A 478 13.15 -5.59 20.63
N GLU A 479 12.76 -4.46 20.08
CA GLU A 479 12.65 -4.30 18.63
C GLU A 479 14.03 -4.28 17.94
N PHE A 480 15.03 -3.64 18.52
CA PHE A 480 16.38 -3.71 17.99
C PHE A 480 16.96 -5.13 18.05
N LEU A 481 16.65 -5.91 19.08
CA LEU A 481 17.04 -7.33 19.13
C LEU A 481 16.37 -8.12 18.00
N HIS A 482 15.09 -7.86 17.68
CA HIS A 482 14.44 -8.44 16.52
C HIS A 482 15.17 -8.10 15.22
N ALA A 483 15.47 -6.84 14.96
CA ALA A 483 16.20 -6.43 13.76
C ALA A 483 17.55 -7.12 13.62
N LEU A 484 18.29 -7.29 14.72
CA LEU A 484 19.58 -7.97 14.73
C LEU A 484 19.48 -9.49 14.55
N VAL A 485 18.45 -10.13 15.10
CA VAL A 485 18.22 -11.58 15.02
C VAL A 485 17.68 -11.99 13.66
N GLU A 486 16.79 -11.19 13.07
CA GLU A 486 16.16 -11.50 11.78
C GLU A 486 17.16 -11.45 10.61
N GLU A 487 18.18 -10.59 10.67
CA GLU A 487 19.13 -10.42 9.58
C GLU A 487 19.92 -11.69 9.25
N PRO A 488 20.54 -12.41 10.21
CA PRO A 488 21.22 -13.68 9.92
C PRO A 488 20.27 -14.87 9.81
N ALA A 489 18.99 -14.72 10.16
CA ALA A 489 18.02 -15.80 10.14
C ALA A 489 17.70 -16.25 8.70
N THR A 490 17.38 -17.51 8.53
CA THR A 490 17.03 -18.11 7.24
C THR A 490 15.69 -18.84 7.33
N VAL A 491 15.18 -19.32 6.21
CA VAL A 491 13.97 -20.16 6.16
C VAL A 491 14.09 -21.45 7.00
N ARG A 492 15.30 -21.83 7.39
CA ARG A 492 15.57 -22.99 8.26
C ARG A 492 15.53 -22.66 9.73
N THR A 493 15.50 -21.36 10.08
CA THR A 493 15.50 -20.89 11.47
C THR A 493 14.06 -20.88 11.97
N PRO A 494 13.70 -21.72 12.94
CA PRO A 494 12.33 -21.76 13.45
C PRO A 494 11.97 -20.43 14.14
N LEU A 495 10.69 -20.06 14.07
CA LEU A 495 10.20 -18.80 14.64
C LEU A 495 10.43 -18.75 16.16
N TRP A 496 10.23 -19.89 16.86
CA TRP A 496 10.44 -19.95 18.31
C TRP A 496 11.90 -19.64 18.72
N LEU A 497 12.90 -19.97 17.88
CA LEU A 497 14.31 -19.64 18.19
C LEU A 497 14.53 -18.13 18.06
N ARG A 498 14.02 -17.51 17.00
CA ARG A 498 14.15 -16.06 16.77
C ARG A 498 13.50 -15.28 17.90
N GLU A 499 12.24 -15.52 18.16
CA GLU A 499 11.47 -14.91 19.26
C GLU A 499 12.09 -15.23 20.63
N GLY A 500 12.53 -16.48 20.81
CA GLY A 500 13.12 -16.93 22.06
C GLY A 500 14.44 -16.25 22.40
N LEU A 501 15.29 -15.98 21.41
CA LEU A 501 16.54 -15.24 21.61
C LEU A 501 16.25 -13.78 21.99
N VAL A 502 15.32 -13.14 21.31
CA VAL A 502 14.87 -11.77 21.64
C VAL A 502 14.36 -11.72 23.08
N GLU A 503 13.50 -12.65 23.46
CA GLU A 503 12.94 -12.71 24.82
C GLU A 503 14.02 -12.99 25.88
N ALA A 504 14.91 -13.94 25.64
CA ALA A 504 16.03 -14.26 26.54
C ALA A 504 16.95 -13.06 26.79
N TRP A 505 17.32 -12.35 25.71
CA TRP A 505 18.20 -11.18 25.82
C TRP A 505 17.49 -9.91 26.31
N SER A 506 16.20 -9.75 26.05
CA SER A 506 15.41 -8.65 26.61
C SER A 506 15.25 -8.77 28.13
N SER A 507 15.09 -10.00 28.64
CA SER A 507 14.81 -10.30 30.06
C SER A 507 16.04 -10.34 30.95
N SER A 508 17.27 -10.44 30.38
CA SER A 508 18.50 -10.50 31.15
C SER A 508 18.73 -9.20 31.93
N ALA A 509 18.67 -9.26 33.27
CA ALA A 509 18.97 -8.14 34.15
C ALA A 509 20.43 -7.69 33.97
N ARG A 510 20.70 -6.37 33.92
CA ARG A 510 22.08 -5.87 34.04
C ARG A 510 22.71 -6.40 35.29
N PRO A 511 24.01 -6.78 35.29
CA PRO A 511 24.76 -7.00 36.51
C PRO A 511 24.75 -5.69 37.31
N GLY A 512 23.86 -5.57 38.31
CA GLY A 512 23.70 -4.35 39.14
C GLY A 512 22.24 -3.93 39.44
N ASP A 513 21.27 -4.29 38.63
CA ASP A 513 19.86 -3.84 38.76
C ASP A 513 18.99 -4.80 39.60
N ALA A 514 19.36 -5.04 40.85
CA ALA A 514 18.56 -5.87 41.75
C ALA A 514 17.40 -5.10 42.43
N ARG A 515 17.10 -3.86 42.05
CA ARG A 515 15.99 -3.08 42.64
C ARG A 515 15.28 -2.22 41.61
N GLN A 516 14.04 -2.54 41.37
CA GLN A 516 12.94 -1.82 40.71
C GLN A 516 12.45 -2.42 39.41
N SER A 517 11.66 -3.47 39.51
CA SER A 517 10.73 -3.87 38.44
C SER A 517 9.32 -4.01 39.04
N LEU A 518 8.59 -2.92 39.05
CA LEU A 518 7.15 -2.92 39.27
C LEU A 518 6.50 -2.30 38.02
N GLY A 519 5.87 -3.13 37.17
CA GLY A 519 4.88 -2.63 36.24
C GLY A 519 5.03 -2.89 34.74
N ALA A 520 5.92 -3.79 34.26
CA ALA A 520 5.85 -4.29 32.89
C ALA A 520 5.30 -5.73 32.89
N PRO A 521 4.38 -6.09 31.99
CA PRO A 521 3.80 -7.44 31.99
C PRO A 521 4.80 -8.56 31.62
N SER A 522 6.04 -8.27 31.24
CA SER A 522 7.01 -9.24 30.74
C SER A 522 8.30 -9.40 31.57
N SER A 523 8.48 -8.75 32.72
CA SER A 523 9.74 -8.81 33.48
C SER A 523 9.69 -9.68 34.75
N ARG A 524 9.02 -10.84 34.74
CA ARG A 524 9.27 -11.84 35.77
C ARG A 524 10.45 -12.70 35.34
N ARG A 525 11.53 -12.68 36.14
CA ARG A 525 12.61 -13.67 36.06
C ARG A 525 12.02 -15.05 35.81
N PHE A 526 12.65 -15.85 34.94
CA PHE A 526 12.40 -17.27 34.85
C PHE A 526 12.77 -17.93 36.20
N SER A 527 11.94 -17.75 37.21
CA SER A 527 12.00 -18.52 38.43
C SER A 527 11.41 -19.88 38.10
N GLY A 528 12.22 -20.90 38.04
CA GLY A 528 12.04 -22.35 37.94
C GLY A 528 10.67 -23.01 37.83
N GLU A 529 9.60 -22.28 37.54
CA GLU A 529 8.30 -22.87 37.20
C GLU A 529 8.38 -23.43 35.77
N ARG A 530 8.26 -24.75 35.66
CA ARG A 530 8.09 -25.43 34.37
C ARG A 530 7.03 -24.70 33.57
N VAL A 531 7.40 -24.17 32.41
CA VAL A 531 6.47 -23.81 31.34
C VAL A 531 5.55 -25.02 31.17
N GLY A 532 4.23 -24.83 31.20
CA GLY A 532 3.26 -25.91 31.16
C GLY A 532 3.63 -26.98 30.12
N SER A 533 3.52 -28.23 30.50
CA SER A 533 4.04 -29.42 29.81
C SER A 533 3.59 -29.61 28.35
N ASP A 534 2.76 -28.70 27.83
CA ASP A 534 2.07 -28.81 26.53
C ASP A 534 2.68 -27.96 25.40
N LEU A 535 3.70 -27.12 25.70
CA LEU A 535 4.35 -26.25 24.70
C LEU A 535 5.70 -26.85 24.29
N THR A 536 5.71 -27.60 23.20
CA THR A 536 6.93 -28.09 22.55
C THR A 536 7.44 -27.07 21.53
N PRO A 537 8.73 -27.05 21.15
CA PRO A 537 9.26 -26.17 20.10
C PRO A 537 8.40 -26.15 18.83
N ASP A 538 7.95 -27.32 18.36
CA ASP A 538 7.11 -27.43 17.15
C ASP A 538 5.72 -26.81 17.32
N SER A 539 5.15 -26.85 18.54
CA SER A 539 3.82 -26.29 18.82
C SER A 539 3.85 -24.77 19.04
N ILE A 540 5.00 -24.23 19.43
CA ILE A 540 5.19 -22.81 19.71
C ILE A 540 5.14 -21.98 18.43
N ASP A 541 5.75 -22.43 17.34
CA ASP A 541 5.77 -21.68 16.06
C ASP A 541 4.35 -21.36 15.57
N GLY A 542 3.43 -22.34 15.66
CA GLY A 542 2.04 -22.12 15.30
C GLY A 542 1.33 -21.09 16.20
N LYS A 543 1.64 -21.08 17.51
CA LYS A 543 1.05 -20.14 18.47
C LYS A 543 1.65 -18.73 18.36
N LEU A 544 2.94 -18.62 18.05
CA LEU A 544 3.58 -17.34 17.76
C LEU A 544 2.99 -16.70 16.50
N ALA A 545 2.77 -17.50 15.44
CA ALA A 545 2.25 -17.01 14.17
C ALA A 545 0.75 -16.66 14.21
N HIS A 546 -0.04 -17.30 15.07
CA HIS A 546 -1.52 -17.24 15.01
C HIS A 546 -2.19 -17.10 16.37
N ALA A 547 -1.56 -16.42 17.34
CA ALA A 547 -2.13 -16.21 18.68
C ALA A 547 -3.50 -15.51 18.59
N ALA A 548 -4.52 -16.10 19.19
CA ALA A 548 -5.87 -15.54 19.24
C ALA A 548 -6.05 -14.47 20.32
N SER A 549 -5.10 -14.32 21.25
CA SER A 549 -5.14 -13.38 22.37
C SER A 549 -3.75 -12.95 22.81
N GLU A 550 -3.67 -11.79 23.49
CA GLU A 550 -2.44 -11.30 24.13
C GLU A 550 -1.87 -12.32 25.13
N ALA A 551 -2.75 -12.99 25.89
CA ALA A 551 -2.34 -14.00 26.87
C ALA A 551 -1.69 -15.22 26.23
N GLU A 552 -2.22 -15.69 25.10
CA GLU A 552 -1.67 -16.82 24.33
C GLU A 552 -0.33 -16.44 23.68
N SER A 553 -0.26 -15.28 23.07
CA SER A 553 0.98 -14.71 22.52
C SER A 553 2.07 -14.63 23.60
N GLY A 554 1.77 -14.02 24.74
CA GLY A 554 2.71 -13.90 25.84
C GLY A 554 3.17 -15.24 26.43
N ALA A 555 2.31 -16.27 26.45
CA ALA A 555 2.69 -17.61 26.88
C ALA A 555 3.67 -18.26 25.87
N ALA A 556 3.42 -18.12 24.58
CA ALA A 556 4.29 -18.63 23.52
C ALA A 556 5.68 -17.98 23.53
N HIS A 557 5.76 -16.63 23.67
CA HIS A 557 7.02 -15.90 23.78
C HIS A 557 7.83 -16.34 25.02
N ARG A 558 7.20 -16.45 26.19
CA ARG A 558 7.90 -16.95 27.39
C ARG A 558 8.43 -18.38 27.22
N ALA A 559 7.66 -19.24 26.59
CA ALA A 559 8.11 -20.60 26.31
C ALA A 559 9.29 -20.62 25.33
N ALA A 560 9.23 -19.84 24.28
CA ALA A 560 10.32 -19.65 23.31
C ALA A 560 11.59 -19.14 24.02
N GLY A 561 11.46 -18.11 24.87
CA GLY A 561 12.56 -17.56 25.68
C GLY A 561 13.20 -18.60 26.58
N TRP A 562 12.40 -19.43 27.23
CA TRP A 562 12.91 -20.50 28.08
C TRP A 562 13.74 -21.53 27.28
N TYR A 563 13.25 -21.97 26.13
CA TYR A 563 13.97 -22.90 25.26
C TYR A 563 15.27 -22.27 24.71
N ALA A 564 15.22 -21.02 24.25
CA ALA A 564 16.40 -20.32 23.77
C ALA A 564 17.46 -20.18 24.86
N GLN A 565 17.06 -19.87 26.10
CA GLN A 565 17.98 -19.78 27.25
C GLN A 565 18.64 -21.14 27.54
N GLN A 566 17.91 -22.25 27.47
CA GLN A 566 18.47 -23.61 27.63
C GLN A 566 19.54 -23.90 26.58
N LEU A 567 19.32 -23.47 25.32
CA LEU A 567 20.34 -23.61 24.27
C LEU A 567 21.56 -22.74 24.54
N LEU A 568 21.36 -21.49 24.93
CA LEU A 568 22.47 -20.57 25.27
C LEU A 568 23.31 -21.09 26.43
N ASP A 569 22.69 -21.61 27.49
CA ASP A 569 23.36 -22.14 28.68
C ASP A 569 24.16 -23.42 28.34
N ARG A 570 23.64 -24.28 27.47
CA ARG A 570 24.23 -25.58 27.16
C ARG A 570 25.29 -25.53 26.06
N TYR A 571 25.06 -24.74 25.01
CA TYR A 571 25.89 -24.74 23.81
C TYR A 571 26.68 -23.43 23.64
N GLY A 572 26.38 -22.42 24.41
CA GLY A 572 26.98 -21.10 24.32
C GLY A 572 26.46 -20.25 23.17
N ARG A 573 26.68 -18.95 23.28
CA ARG A 573 26.15 -17.94 22.32
C ARG A 573 26.66 -18.19 20.89
N ALA A 574 27.93 -18.46 20.70
CA ALA A 574 28.54 -18.64 19.36
C ALA A 574 27.85 -19.77 18.56
N GLN A 575 27.57 -20.90 19.20
CA GLN A 575 26.92 -22.04 18.57
C GLN A 575 25.45 -21.74 18.25
N VAL A 576 24.75 -21.05 19.14
CA VAL A 576 23.34 -20.69 18.92
C VAL A 576 23.20 -19.66 17.80
N LEU A 577 24.12 -18.70 17.68
CA LEU A 577 24.19 -17.77 16.55
C LEU A 577 24.48 -18.46 15.21
N GLU A 578 25.26 -19.53 15.21
CA GLU A 578 25.45 -20.34 14.00
C GLU A 578 24.14 -21.03 13.59
N TRP A 579 23.32 -21.44 14.55
CA TRP A 579 22.02 -22.05 14.27
C TRP A 579 20.96 -21.04 13.74
N LEU A 580 21.14 -19.75 13.94
CA LEU A 580 20.34 -18.75 13.23
C LEU A 580 20.54 -18.83 11.71
N ARG A 581 21.73 -19.21 11.24
CA ARG A 581 22.06 -19.35 9.81
C ARG A 581 21.74 -20.73 9.25
N THR A 582 21.96 -21.77 10.05
CA THR A 582 21.95 -23.18 9.59
C THR A 582 20.71 -23.97 10.01
N GLY A 583 19.95 -23.44 10.97
CA GLY A 583 18.86 -24.16 11.66
C GLY A 583 19.38 -24.95 12.87
N VAL A 584 18.48 -25.23 13.83
CA VAL A 584 18.80 -26.02 15.05
C VAL A 584 18.87 -27.51 14.69
N PRO A 585 19.96 -28.20 14.99
CA PRO A 585 20.07 -29.63 14.67
C PRO A 585 19.13 -30.46 15.58
N GLN A 586 18.62 -31.57 15.04
CA GLN A 586 17.71 -32.48 15.75
C GLN A 586 18.27 -32.96 17.10
N SER A 587 19.59 -33.21 17.15
CA SER A 587 20.30 -33.64 18.38
C SER A 587 20.19 -32.59 19.50
N ALA A 588 20.22 -31.30 19.17
CA ALA A 588 20.07 -30.23 20.14
C ALA A 588 18.58 -30.11 20.60
N LEU A 589 17.63 -30.27 19.69
CA LEU A 589 16.18 -30.26 20.04
C LEU A 589 15.80 -31.40 21.00
N LEU A 590 16.41 -32.57 20.86
CA LEU A 590 16.20 -33.72 21.77
C LEU A 590 16.64 -33.43 23.20
N THR A 591 17.51 -32.45 23.41
CA THR A 591 18.01 -32.07 24.74
C THR A 591 17.14 -31.09 25.48
N LEU A 592 16.13 -30.54 24.81
CA LEU A 592 15.18 -29.55 25.34
C LEU A 592 13.89 -30.19 25.92
N ARG A 593 13.84 -31.52 25.94
CA ARG A 593 12.68 -32.31 26.44
C ARG A 593 12.73 -32.53 27.94
#